data_b0554598530ebd60a7a7924215ff118a
#
_entry.id   b0554598530ebd60a7a7924215ff118a
#
_cell.length_a   1.000
_cell.length_b   1.000
_cell.length_c   1.000
_cell.angle_alpha   90.00
_cell.angle_beta   90.00
_cell.angle_gamma   90.00
#
_symmetry.space_group_name_H-M   'P 1'
#
loop_
_entity.id
_entity.type
_entity.pdbx_description
1 polymer ?
#
loop_
_entity_poly.entity_id
_entity_poly.type
_entity_poly.pdbx_seq_one_letter_code
_entity_poly.pdbx_strand_id
1 'polypeptide(L)'
;YIGVLFLMSGIHTGLIVFMNSAGWNKAVMTVVPMCYWGMVAMGLTLFTRWKVKRTYEEPLYKMAEATRKVANGDFSVYVPTFHTMEKRDYLDVMILDFNKMVEELGSIETLKTDFVSNVSHEMKTPLSIIKNYAELLQRDALSEEQRREYGEAIENTATRLSDLISN
;
A
#
# COMPACT_ATOMS: atom_id res chain seq x y z
N TYR A 1 -20.55 -24.59 -9.59
CA TYR A 1 -21.96 -24.31 -9.29
C TYR A 1 -22.93 -25.19 -10.10
N ILE A 2 -22.74 -25.32 -11.41
CA ILE A 2 -23.65 -26.12 -12.29
C ILE A 2 -23.80 -27.55 -11.78
N GLY A 3 -22.71 -28.26 -11.46
CA GLY A 3 -22.76 -29.64 -10.93
C GLY A 3 -23.55 -29.75 -9.62
N VAL A 4 -23.43 -28.77 -8.73
CA VAL A 4 -24.19 -28.71 -7.46
C VAL A 4 -25.68 -28.57 -7.73
N LEU A 5 -26.06 -27.68 -8.66
CA LEU A 5 -27.46 -27.49 -9.04
C LEU A 5 -28.06 -28.74 -9.69
N PHE A 6 -27.26 -29.44 -10.52
CA PHE A 6 -27.68 -30.70 -11.15
C PHE A 6 -27.93 -31.79 -10.08
N LEU A 7 -27.02 -31.91 -9.12
CA LEU A 7 -27.17 -32.87 -8.02
C LEU A 7 -28.40 -32.53 -7.15
N MET A 8 -28.60 -31.26 -6.81
CA MET A 8 -29.77 -30.80 -6.05
C MET A 8 -31.07 -31.04 -6.82
N SER A 9 -31.09 -30.87 -8.15
CA SER A 9 -32.24 -31.16 -9.00
C SER A 9 -32.56 -32.67 -9.04
N GLY A 10 -31.53 -33.54 -9.07
CA GLY A 10 -31.70 -34.98 -8.97
C GLY A 10 -32.32 -35.43 -7.64
N ILE A 11 -31.84 -34.86 -6.52
CA ILE A 11 -32.40 -35.11 -5.18
C ILE A 11 -33.86 -34.67 -5.12
N HIS A 12 -34.18 -33.48 -5.66
CA HIS A 12 -35.54 -32.96 -5.70
C HIS A 12 -36.48 -33.92 -6.49
N THR A 13 -36.04 -34.35 -7.66
CA THR A 13 -36.84 -35.28 -8.47
C THR A 13 -37.05 -36.62 -7.76
N GLY A 14 -36.01 -37.18 -7.12
CA GLY A 14 -36.12 -38.38 -6.31
C GLY A 14 -37.08 -38.24 -5.14
N LEU A 15 -37.04 -37.07 -4.45
CA LEU A 15 -37.96 -36.75 -3.37
C LEU A 15 -39.41 -36.75 -3.83
N ILE A 16 -39.74 -36.15 -4.96
CA ILE A 16 -41.11 -36.13 -5.51
C ILE A 16 -41.58 -37.52 -5.84
N VAL A 17 -40.74 -38.33 -6.52
CA VAL A 17 -41.08 -39.74 -6.87
C VAL A 17 -41.34 -40.55 -5.61
N PHE A 18 -40.50 -40.43 -4.60
CA PHE A 18 -40.67 -41.12 -3.32
C PHE A 18 -41.98 -40.73 -2.63
N MET A 19 -42.28 -39.43 -2.52
CA MET A 19 -43.52 -38.92 -1.90
C MET A 19 -44.77 -39.39 -2.61
N ASN A 20 -44.74 -39.46 -3.96
CA ASN A 20 -45.83 -39.95 -4.75
C ASN A 20 -46.06 -41.46 -4.54
N SER A 21 -44.97 -42.25 -4.50
CA SER A 21 -45.07 -43.73 -4.26
C SER A 21 -45.54 -44.05 -2.84
N ALA A 22 -45.25 -43.18 -1.86
CA ALA A 22 -45.68 -43.32 -0.48
C ALA A 22 -47.12 -42.82 -0.21
N GLY A 23 -47.80 -42.26 -1.23
CA GLY A 23 -49.21 -41.84 -1.14
C GLY A 23 -49.42 -40.58 -0.29
N TRP A 24 -48.46 -39.67 -0.27
CA TRP A 24 -48.56 -38.46 0.57
C TRP A 24 -49.64 -37.48 0.07
N ASN A 25 -50.18 -36.66 1.01
CA ASN A 25 -51.18 -35.65 0.70
C ASN A 25 -50.62 -34.59 -0.26
N LYS A 26 -51.45 -34.15 -1.25
CA LYS A 26 -51.09 -33.14 -2.24
C LYS A 26 -50.53 -31.84 -1.65
N ALA A 27 -51.06 -31.40 -0.51
CA ALA A 27 -50.55 -30.20 0.17
C ALA A 27 -49.10 -30.39 0.65
N VAL A 28 -48.78 -31.54 1.23
CA VAL A 28 -47.42 -31.87 1.68
C VAL A 28 -46.47 -32.00 0.50
N MET A 29 -46.92 -32.60 -0.61
CA MET A 29 -46.14 -32.70 -1.85
C MET A 29 -45.79 -31.32 -2.47
N THR A 30 -46.50 -30.26 -2.11
CA THR A 30 -46.19 -28.91 -2.57
C THR A 30 -45.25 -28.20 -1.58
N VAL A 31 -45.54 -28.31 -0.27
CA VAL A 31 -44.79 -27.58 0.77
C VAL A 31 -43.37 -28.09 0.95
N VAL A 32 -43.17 -29.43 0.91
CA VAL A 32 -41.84 -30.04 1.13
C VAL A 32 -40.82 -29.62 0.06
N PRO A 33 -41.10 -29.65 -1.23
CA PRO A 33 -40.20 -29.17 -2.27
C PRO A 33 -39.94 -27.65 -2.17
N MET A 34 -40.92 -26.86 -1.79
CA MET A 34 -40.73 -25.41 -1.55
C MET A 34 -39.74 -25.17 -0.41
N CYS A 35 -39.90 -25.88 0.71
CA CYS A 35 -38.95 -25.80 1.85
C CYS A 35 -37.56 -26.27 1.45
N TYR A 36 -37.45 -27.36 0.67
CA TYR A 36 -36.18 -27.85 0.15
C TYR A 36 -35.45 -26.78 -0.67
N TRP A 37 -36.13 -26.16 -1.64
CA TRP A 37 -35.51 -25.12 -2.46
C TRP A 37 -35.20 -23.87 -1.66
N GLY A 38 -36.01 -23.51 -0.64
CA GLY A 38 -35.74 -22.45 0.31
C GLY A 38 -34.42 -22.68 1.07
N MET A 39 -34.22 -23.91 1.58
CA MET A 39 -32.98 -24.29 2.27
C MET A 39 -31.76 -24.27 1.31
N VAL A 40 -31.93 -24.79 0.09
CA VAL A 40 -30.86 -24.78 -0.93
C VAL A 40 -30.47 -23.33 -1.28
N ALA A 41 -31.45 -22.48 -1.52
CA ALA A 41 -31.23 -21.06 -1.83
C ALA A 41 -30.51 -20.33 -0.69
N MET A 42 -30.94 -20.57 0.55
CA MET A 42 -30.30 -20.01 1.74
C MET A 42 -28.86 -20.48 1.90
N GLY A 43 -28.61 -21.79 1.76
CA GLY A 43 -27.27 -22.37 1.84
C GLY A 43 -26.33 -21.82 0.76
N LEU A 44 -26.78 -21.73 -0.49
CA LEU A 44 -26.01 -21.16 -1.59
C LEU A 44 -25.71 -19.67 -1.35
N THR A 45 -26.67 -18.91 -0.84
CA THR A 45 -26.50 -17.49 -0.55
C THR A 45 -25.46 -17.28 0.55
N LEU A 46 -25.54 -18.04 1.64
CA LEU A 46 -24.58 -17.95 2.75
C LEU A 46 -23.17 -18.37 2.29
N PHE A 47 -23.07 -19.46 1.51
CA PHE A 47 -21.80 -19.92 0.96
C PHE A 47 -21.19 -18.89 0.01
N THR A 48 -21.99 -18.31 -0.88
CA THR A 48 -21.52 -17.28 -1.82
C THR A 48 -21.06 -16.03 -1.09
N ARG A 49 -21.83 -15.54 -0.10
CA ARG A 49 -21.44 -14.40 0.74
C ARG A 49 -20.13 -14.67 1.47
N TRP A 50 -20.00 -15.84 2.10
CA TRP A 50 -18.77 -16.22 2.79
C TRP A 50 -17.57 -16.25 1.85
N LYS A 51 -17.75 -16.85 0.66
CA LYS A 51 -16.68 -16.93 -0.34
C LYS A 51 -16.29 -15.54 -0.89
N VAL A 52 -17.26 -14.70 -1.22
CA VAL A 52 -17.02 -13.34 -1.72
C VAL A 52 -16.28 -12.51 -0.67
N LYS A 53 -16.73 -12.55 0.59
CA LYS A 53 -16.09 -11.85 1.69
C LYS A 53 -14.61 -12.23 1.82
N ARG A 54 -14.31 -13.53 1.83
CA ARG A 54 -12.95 -14.04 2.04
C ARG A 54 -12.04 -13.83 0.82
N THR A 55 -12.60 -13.94 -0.41
CA THR A 55 -11.80 -13.91 -1.64
C THR A 55 -11.59 -12.48 -2.16
N TYR A 56 -12.52 -11.54 -1.89
CA TYR A 56 -12.45 -10.20 -2.46
C TYR A 56 -12.50 -9.09 -1.40
N GLU A 57 -13.44 -9.14 -0.45
CA GLU A 57 -13.64 -8.03 0.49
C GLU A 57 -12.46 -7.88 1.45
N GLU A 58 -11.97 -8.95 2.07
CA GLU A 58 -10.85 -8.91 3.02
C GLU A 58 -9.55 -8.43 2.37
N PRO A 59 -9.13 -8.93 1.17
CA PRO A 59 -7.97 -8.41 0.48
C PRO A 59 -8.07 -6.92 0.12
N LEU A 60 -9.22 -6.51 -0.43
CA LEU A 60 -9.45 -5.11 -0.79
C LEU A 60 -9.42 -4.19 0.43
N TYR A 61 -9.98 -4.64 1.56
CA TYR A 61 -9.91 -3.88 2.81
C TYR A 61 -8.47 -3.70 3.29
N LYS A 62 -7.66 -4.76 3.26
CA LYS A 62 -6.23 -4.70 3.63
C LYS A 62 -5.46 -3.75 2.71
N MET A 63 -5.72 -3.79 1.42
CA MET A 63 -5.12 -2.84 0.47
C MET A 63 -5.53 -1.40 0.75
N ALA A 64 -6.80 -1.16 1.04
CA ALA A 64 -7.29 0.18 1.39
C ALA A 64 -6.63 0.70 2.68
N GLU A 65 -6.46 -0.14 3.69
CA GLU A 65 -5.75 0.21 4.93
C GLU A 65 -4.27 0.50 4.65
N ALA A 66 -3.59 -0.36 3.88
CA ALA A 66 -2.21 -0.16 3.47
C ALA A 66 -2.02 1.16 2.70
N THR A 67 -2.91 1.43 1.75
CA THR A 67 -2.90 2.69 0.98
C THR A 67 -3.02 3.93 1.88
N ARG A 68 -3.86 3.87 2.92
CA ARG A 68 -3.96 4.97 3.90
C ARG A 68 -2.67 5.19 4.67
N LYS A 69 -1.97 4.11 5.06
CA LYS A 69 -0.68 4.20 5.75
C LYS A 69 0.37 4.84 4.84
N VAL A 70 0.45 4.40 3.59
CA VAL A 70 1.36 4.98 2.58
C VAL A 70 1.05 6.46 2.36
N ALA A 71 -0.22 6.86 2.26
CA ALA A 71 -0.63 8.25 2.13
C ALA A 71 -0.24 9.13 3.33
N ASN A 72 -0.05 8.52 4.51
CA ASN A 72 0.45 9.19 5.71
C ASN A 72 1.99 9.11 5.86
N GLY A 73 2.71 8.64 4.84
CA GLY A 73 4.17 8.56 4.81
C GLY A 73 4.76 7.28 5.42
N ASP A 74 3.95 6.28 5.74
CA ASP A 74 4.46 4.98 6.19
C ASP A 74 4.70 4.06 4.97
N PHE A 75 5.94 4.01 4.52
CA PHE A 75 6.39 3.17 3.41
C PHE A 75 6.92 1.79 3.87
N SER A 76 6.79 1.44 5.14
CA SER A 76 7.16 0.11 5.65
C SER A 76 6.07 -0.94 5.45
N VAL A 77 4.95 -0.56 4.85
CA VAL A 77 3.76 -1.39 4.67
C VAL A 77 4.00 -2.45 3.59
N TYR A 78 3.60 -3.67 3.90
CA TYR A 78 3.61 -4.80 2.98
C TYR A 78 2.28 -5.55 3.04
N VAL A 79 1.67 -5.81 1.89
CA VAL A 79 0.43 -6.61 1.77
C VAL A 79 0.80 -7.99 1.23
N PRO A 80 0.55 -9.10 1.98
CA PRO A 80 0.84 -10.43 1.49
C PRO A 80 -0.13 -10.86 0.38
N THR A 81 0.36 -11.62 -0.61
CA THR A 81 -0.46 -12.27 -1.62
C THR A 81 -1.29 -13.40 -1.00
N PHE A 82 -2.46 -13.67 -1.59
CA PHE A 82 -3.41 -14.68 -1.08
C PHE A 82 -3.21 -16.06 -1.70
N HIS A 83 -2.61 -16.13 -2.89
CA HIS A 83 -2.38 -17.37 -3.60
C HIS A 83 -0.89 -17.65 -3.83
N THR A 84 -0.55 -18.93 -3.95
CA THR A 84 0.81 -19.37 -4.31
C THR A 84 1.13 -18.98 -5.76
N MET A 85 2.42 -18.96 -6.09
CA MET A 85 2.90 -18.55 -7.44
C MET A 85 2.17 -19.19 -8.62
N GLU A 86 1.76 -20.45 -8.46
CA GLU A 86 1.09 -21.23 -9.52
C GLU A 86 -0.39 -20.88 -9.72
N LYS A 87 -1.04 -20.21 -8.76
CA LYS A 87 -2.49 -19.90 -8.76
C LYS A 87 -2.79 -18.42 -8.60
N ARG A 88 -1.84 -17.56 -8.97
CA ARG A 88 -2.02 -16.10 -8.89
C ARG A 88 -3.17 -15.65 -9.77
N ASP A 89 -4.02 -14.83 -9.20
CA ASP A 89 -5.05 -14.09 -9.93
C ASP A 89 -4.67 -12.61 -10.11
N TYR A 90 -5.54 -11.87 -10.78
CA TYR A 90 -5.30 -10.43 -11.01
C TYR A 90 -5.16 -9.62 -9.72
N LEU A 91 -5.79 -10.06 -8.62
CA LEU A 91 -5.69 -9.39 -7.33
C LEU A 91 -4.29 -9.56 -6.73
N ASP A 92 -3.70 -10.77 -6.83
CA ASP A 92 -2.33 -11.02 -6.39
C ASP A 92 -1.31 -10.18 -7.20
N VAL A 93 -1.52 -10.05 -8.52
CA VAL A 93 -0.68 -9.18 -9.36
C VAL A 93 -0.78 -7.73 -8.90
N MET A 94 -1.99 -7.22 -8.65
CA MET A 94 -2.20 -5.86 -8.17
C MET A 94 -1.54 -5.63 -6.80
N ILE A 95 -1.56 -6.61 -5.90
CA ILE A 95 -0.87 -6.54 -4.61
C ILE A 95 0.64 -6.47 -4.79
N LEU A 96 1.21 -7.26 -5.70
CA LEU A 96 2.65 -7.23 -5.98
C LEU A 96 3.09 -5.89 -6.56
N ASP A 97 2.33 -5.35 -7.51
CA ASP A 97 2.61 -4.04 -8.10
C ASP A 97 2.47 -2.92 -7.07
N PHE A 98 1.48 -3.01 -6.19
CA PHE A 98 1.33 -2.10 -5.05
C PHE A 98 2.54 -2.15 -4.11
N ASN A 99 2.97 -3.35 -3.69
CA ASN A 99 4.13 -3.50 -2.82
C ASN A 99 5.41 -2.94 -3.46
N LYS A 100 5.62 -3.18 -4.76
CA LYS A 100 6.74 -2.62 -5.51
C LYS A 100 6.68 -1.09 -5.53
N MET A 101 5.51 -0.51 -5.79
CA MET A 101 5.33 0.94 -5.75
C MET A 101 5.66 1.53 -4.37
N VAL A 102 5.25 0.86 -3.28
CA VAL A 102 5.55 1.29 -1.90
C VAL A 102 7.05 1.26 -1.63
N GLU A 103 7.75 0.21 -2.07
CA GLU A 103 9.21 0.09 -1.96
C GLU A 103 9.94 1.22 -2.69
N GLU A 104 9.54 1.52 -3.92
CA GLU A 104 10.10 2.63 -4.72
C GLU A 104 9.86 3.99 -4.03
N LEU A 105 8.65 4.23 -3.52
CA LEU A 105 8.34 5.46 -2.77
C LEU A 105 9.18 5.60 -1.49
N GLY A 106 9.37 4.51 -0.75
CA GLY A 106 10.24 4.49 0.42
C GLY A 106 11.69 4.81 0.09
N SER A 107 12.19 4.28 -1.01
CA SER A 107 13.53 4.57 -1.52
C SER A 107 13.71 6.04 -1.88
N ILE A 108 12.71 6.64 -2.55
CA ILE A 108 12.71 8.06 -2.91
C ILE A 108 12.71 8.94 -1.65
N GLU A 109 11.90 8.61 -0.64
CA GLU A 109 11.84 9.40 0.61
C GLU A 109 13.16 9.32 1.41
N THR A 110 13.80 8.15 1.41
CA THR A 110 15.13 7.98 2.01
C THR A 110 16.17 8.84 1.28
N LEU A 111 16.23 8.76 -0.05
CA LEU A 111 17.13 9.56 -0.86
C LEU A 111 16.92 11.06 -0.66
N LYS A 112 15.67 11.51 -0.58
CA LYS A 112 15.31 12.90 -0.33
C LYS A 112 15.79 13.36 1.05
N THR A 113 15.61 12.54 2.10
CA THR A 113 16.04 12.83 3.45
C THR A 113 17.56 12.93 3.55
N ASP A 114 18.27 11.97 2.94
CA ASP A 114 19.73 11.95 2.88
C ASP A 114 20.26 13.15 2.09
N PHE A 115 19.62 13.49 0.97
CA PHE A 115 19.99 14.66 0.17
C PHE A 115 19.87 15.94 1.00
N VAL A 116 18.72 16.18 1.65
CA VAL A 116 18.51 17.38 2.48
C VAL A 116 19.51 17.45 3.64
N SER A 117 19.80 16.30 4.29
CA SER A 117 20.78 16.21 5.36
C SER A 117 22.18 16.56 4.87
N ASN A 118 22.62 15.95 3.77
CA ASN A 118 23.95 16.17 3.19
C ASN A 118 24.12 17.63 2.73
N VAL A 119 23.15 18.19 2.01
CA VAL A 119 23.17 19.59 1.59
C VAL A 119 23.26 20.51 2.81
N SER A 120 22.47 20.25 3.86
CA SER A 120 22.51 21.05 5.09
C SER A 120 23.89 21.02 5.77
N HIS A 121 24.52 19.84 5.81
CA HIS A 121 25.88 19.71 6.36
C HIS A 121 26.92 20.41 5.50
N GLU A 122 26.87 20.26 4.17
CA GLU A 122 27.80 20.89 3.26
C GLU A 122 27.64 22.43 3.20
N MET A 123 26.45 22.94 3.44
CA MET A 123 26.21 24.40 3.55
C MET A 123 26.68 24.96 4.88
N LYS A 124 26.59 24.23 6.00
CA LYS A 124 26.94 24.70 7.33
C LYS A 124 28.42 25.06 7.46
N THR A 125 29.29 24.29 6.83
CA THR A 125 30.76 24.50 6.89
C THR A 125 31.16 25.83 6.25
N PRO A 126 30.83 26.13 4.98
CA PRO A 126 31.19 27.40 4.36
C PRO A 126 30.52 28.61 5.05
N LEU A 127 29.27 28.47 5.51
CA LEU A 127 28.62 29.52 6.28
C LEU A 127 29.37 29.84 7.60
N SER A 128 29.87 28.79 8.27
CA SER A 128 30.68 29.00 9.50
C SER A 128 32.00 29.71 9.21
N ILE A 129 32.65 29.40 8.08
CA ILE A 129 33.90 30.06 7.64
C ILE A 129 33.60 31.53 7.35
N ILE A 130 32.57 31.83 6.55
CA ILE A 130 32.18 33.24 6.25
C ILE A 130 31.89 33.99 7.53
N LYS A 131 31.11 33.41 8.45
CA LYS A 131 30.78 34.03 9.74
C LYS A 131 32.02 34.35 10.55
N ASN A 132 32.94 33.37 10.70
CA ASN A 132 34.16 33.56 11.49
C ASN A 132 35.05 34.65 10.93
N TYR A 133 35.28 34.69 9.62
CA TYR A 133 36.08 35.77 9.00
C TYR A 133 35.38 37.14 9.06
N ALA A 134 34.06 37.18 8.92
CA ALA A 134 33.29 38.40 9.12
C ALA A 134 33.39 38.94 10.58
N GLU A 135 33.36 38.06 11.58
CA GLU A 135 33.58 38.43 12.99
C GLU A 135 35.04 38.92 13.23
N LEU A 136 36.02 38.32 12.56
CA LEU A 136 37.41 38.77 12.63
C LEU A 136 37.57 40.15 12.01
N LEU A 137 36.91 40.46 10.90
CA LEU A 137 36.95 41.78 10.24
C LEU A 137 36.37 42.90 11.09
N GLN A 138 35.57 42.62 12.11
CA GLN A 138 35.01 43.63 13.03
C GLN A 138 36.00 44.05 14.13
N ARG A 139 37.20 43.49 14.23
CA ARG A 139 38.20 43.84 15.22
C ARG A 139 38.93 45.13 14.84
N ASP A 140 39.13 46.02 15.81
CA ASP A 140 39.71 47.37 15.59
C ASP A 140 41.20 47.39 15.21
N ALA A 141 41.97 46.33 15.51
CA ALA A 141 43.42 46.27 15.36
C ALA A 141 43.92 45.35 14.25
N LEU A 142 43.27 45.40 13.06
CA LEU A 142 43.66 44.58 11.90
C LEU A 142 44.61 45.36 10.97
N SER A 143 45.64 44.69 10.46
CA SER A 143 46.46 45.22 9.37
C SER A 143 45.67 45.22 8.06
N GLU A 144 46.05 46.07 7.08
CA GLU A 144 45.45 46.08 5.73
C GLU A 144 45.61 44.73 5.03
N GLU A 145 46.71 44.04 5.30
CA GLU A 145 46.97 42.69 4.73
C GLU A 145 46.00 41.66 5.31
N GLN A 146 45.75 41.68 6.62
CA GLN A 146 44.75 40.82 7.26
C GLN A 146 43.32 41.10 6.78
N ARG A 147 42.95 42.36 6.57
CA ARG A 147 41.65 42.77 6.02
C ARG A 147 41.45 42.18 4.64
N ARG A 148 42.48 42.25 3.78
CA ARG A 148 42.43 41.71 2.43
C ARG A 148 42.31 40.17 2.46
N GLU A 149 43.14 39.50 3.26
CA GLU A 149 43.13 38.05 3.39
C GLU A 149 41.75 37.55 3.84
N TYR A 150 41.14 38.15 4.87
CA TYR A 150 39.82 37.75 5.36
C TYR A 150 38.71 38.05 4.34
N GLY A 151 38.79 39.15 3.61
CA GLY A 151 37.88 39.48 2.51
C GLY A 151 37.94 38.47 1.39
N GLU A 152 39.15 38.12 0.93
CA GLU A 152 39.36 37.08 -0.11
C GLU A 152 38.85 35.70 0.35
N ALA A 153 39.06 35.36 1.63
CA ALA A 153 38.55 34.08 2.19
C ALA A 153 37.01 34.02 2.19
N ILE A 154 36.35 35.12 2.51
CA ILE A 154 34.86 35.20 2.42
C ILE A 154 34.40 35.09 0.99
N GLU A 155 34.98 35.83 0.04
CA GLU A 155 34.60 35.82 -1.37
C GLU A 155 34.77 34.43 -1.98
N ASN A 156 35.91 33.79 -1.77
CA ASN A 156 36.18 32.45 -2.26
C ASN A 156 35.20 31.42 -1.69
N THR A 157 34.86 31.55 -0.40
CA THR A 157 33.93 30.62 0.24
C THR A 157 32.50 30.86 -0.21
N ALA A 158 32.07 32.08 -0.44
CA ALA A 158 30.78 32.47 -0.97
C ALA A 158 30.61 31.95 -2.43
N THR A 159 31.66 32.07 -3.25
CA THR A 159 31.67 31.54 -4.62
C THR A 159 31.48 30.05 -4.62
N ARG A 160 32.23 29.28 -3.79
CA ARG A 160 32.05 27.82 -3.65
C ARG A 160 30.64 27.45 -3.20
N LEU A 161 30.05 28.21 -2.28
CA LEU A 161 28.68 27.96 -1.83
C LEU A 161 27.67 28.21 -2.95
N SER A 162 27.88 29.24 -3.76
CA SER A 162 27.05 29.55 -4.93
C SER A 162 27.12 28.43 -5.97
N ASP A 163 28.30 27.87 -6.23
CA ASP A 163 28.51 26.77 -7.16
C ASP A 163 27.82 25.49 -6.67
N LEU A 164 27.84 25.21 -5.35
CA LEU A 164 27.16 24.09 -4.75
C LEU A 164 25.63 24.13 -4.92
N ILE A 165 25.05 25.33 -4.91
CA ILE A 165 23.59 25.52 -5.06
C ILE A 165 23.16 25.51 -6.53
N SER A 166 24.08 25.84 -7.45
CA SER A 166 23.78 25.97 -8.88
C SER A 166 23.91 24.66 -9.68
N ASN A 167 24.53 23.61 -9.07
CA ASN A 167 24.67 22.28 -9.63
C ASN A 167 23.64 21.30 -9.05
#